data_dd67976bb6e5b5cfa09a0ecf4facefe5
#
_entry.id   dd67976bb6e5b5cfa09a0ecf4facefe5
#
_cell.length_a   1.000
_cell.length_b   1.000
_cell.length_c   1.000
_cell.angle_alpha   90.00
_cell.angle_beta   90.00
_cell.angle_gamma   90.00
#
_symmetry.space_group_name_H-M   'P 1'
#
loop_
_entity.id
_entity.type
_entity.pdbx_description
1 polymer ?
#
loop_
_entity_poly.entity_id
_entity_poly.type
_entity_poly.pdbx_seq_one_letter_code
_entity_poly.pdbx_strand_id
1 'polypeptide(L)'
;MFDYRQYERGYFMPPVKCNDWVNKEYVDKAPIWCSVDLRDGNQALVEPMSLDEKLEFFQMLVEVGFKEIEIGFPAASETEYEFCRTLIELSLIHI
;
A
#
# COMPACT_ATOMS: atom_id res chain seq x y z
N MET A 1 7.28 31.07 24.67
CA MET A 1 8.30 30.93 23.62
C MET A 1 8.74 29.46 23.51
N PHE A 2 8.90 29.01 22.32
CA PHE A 2 9.26 27.65 22.05
C PHE A 2 10.76 27.42 22.34
N ASP A 3 11.07 26.45 23.20
CA ASP A 3 12.47 26.14 23.51
C ASP A 3 12.90 24.91 22.72
N TYR A 4 13.65 25.12 21.64
CA TYR A 4 14.12 24.05 20.78
C TYR A 4 15.04 23.03 21.49
N ARG A 5 15.62 23.42 22.62
CA ARG A 5 16.52 22.54 23.41
C ARG A 5 15.77 21.42 24.13
N GLN A 6 14.43 21.49 24.17
CA GLN A 6 13.59 20.42 24.69
C GLN A 6 13.59 19.18 23.79
N TYR A 7 13.96 19.37 22.53
CA TYR A 7 13.91 18.30 21.53
C TYR A 7 15.26 17.65 21.38
N GLU A 8 15.30 16.35 21.55
CA GLU A 8 16.48 15.55 21.32
C GLU A 8 16.45 14.94 19.93
N ARG A 9 17.61 14.56 19.43
CA ARG A 9 17.71 13.87 18.14
C ARG A 9 17.00 12.53 18.25
N GLY A 10 15.90 12.36 17.53
CA GLY A 10 15.04 11.18 17.60
C GLY A 10 15.47 10.00 16.74
N TYR A 11 16.56 10.13 16.01
CA TYR A 11 17.03 9.04 15.19
C TYR A 11 18.42 8.57 15.63
N PHE A 12 18.68 7.31 15.34
CA PHE A 12 19.93 6.65 15.66
C PHE A 12 20.69 6.36 14.37
N MET A 13 21.95 6.77 14.32
CA MET A 13 22.79 6.48 13.16
C MET A 13 23.21 5.01 13.18
N PRO A 14 22.89 4.22 12.15
CA PRO A 14 23.28 2.82 12.13
C PRO A 14 24.81 2.67 12.12
N PRO A 15 25.34 1.64 12.76
CA PRO A 15 26.80 1.42 12.85
C PRO A 15 27.45 1.09 11.51
N VAL A 16 26.67 0.64 10.53
CA VAL A 16 27.15 0.31 9.19
C VAL A 16 26.59 1.34 8.21
N LYS A 17 27.47 1.98 7.47
CA LYS A 17 27.09 2.90 6.42
C LYS A 17 26.75 2.12 5.14
N CYS A 18 25.53 2.28 4.65
CA CYS A 18 25.11 1.73 3.37
C CYS A 18 24.90 2.89 2.41
N ASN A 19 25.86 3.11 1.54
CA ASN A 19 25.86 4.23 0.61
C ASN A 19 25.56 3.83 -0.84
N ASP A 20 25.29 2.57 -1.10
CA ASP A 20 25.10 2.05 -2.45
C ASP A 20 23.99 2.78 -3.21
N TRP A 21 22.89 3.04 -2.53
CA TRP A 21 21.75 3.73 -3.13
C TRP A 21 22.00 5.23 -3.32
N VAL A 22 22.82 5.83 -2.43
CA VAL A 22 23.15 7.27 -2.49
C VAL A 22 24.09 7.57 -3.64
N ASN A 23 25.00 6.63 -3.93
CA ASN A 23 26.02 6.81 -4.95
C ASN A 23 25.55 6.47 -6.36
N LYS A 24 24.35 5.91 -6.51
CA LYS A 24 23.78 5.63 -7.82
C LYS A 24 23.31 6.91 -8.50
N GLU A 25 23.68 7.07 -9.74
CA GLU A 25 23.23 8.21 -10.56
C GLU A 25 21.82 7.99 -11.10
N TYR A 26 21.38 6.74 -11.21
CA TYR A 26 20.07 6.40 -11.74
C TYR A 26 19.59 5.07 -11.17
N VAL A 27 18.29 4.84 -11.26
CA VAL A 27 17.68 3.57 -10.86
C VAL A 27 17.79 2.62 -12.06
N ASP A 28 18.52 1.52 -11.88
CA ASP A 28 18.77 0.53 -12.95
C ASP A 28 17.70 -0.57 -13.01
N LYS A 29 16.92 -0.74 -11.94
CA LYS A 29 15.79 -1.67 -11.90
C LYS A 29 14.55 -0.94 -11.44
N ALA A 30 13.45 -1.18 -12.14
CA ALA A 30 12.16 -0.63 -11.71
C ALA A 30 11.78 -1.20 -10.34
N PRO A 31 11.31 -0.36 -9.41
CA PRO A 31 10.79 -0.87 -8.13
C PRO A 31 9.51 -1.66 -8.35
N ILE A 32 9.19 -2.54 -7.39
CA ILE A 32 7.90 -3.21 -7.38
C ILE A 32 6.88 -2.22 -6.82
N TRP A 33 5.93 -1.83 -7.67
CA TRP A 33 4.88 -0.89 -7.27
C TRP A 33 3.77 -1.61 -6.52
N CYS A 34 3.39 -1.05 -5.37
CA CYS A 34 2.23 -1.51 -4.59
C CYS A 34 1.12 -0.49 -4.73
N SER A 35 -0.06 -0.94 -5.12
CA SER A 35 -1.25 -0.07 -5.15
C SER A 35 -1.93 -0.09 -3.79
N VAL A 36 -2.27 1.09 -3.27
CA VAL A 36 -3.02 1.25 -2.02
C VAL A 36 -4.40 1.87 -2.26
N ASP A 37 -4.82 1.93 -3.51
CA ASP A 37 -6.08 2.57 -3.90
C ASP A 37 -7.30 1.93 -3.26
N LEU A 38 -7.31 0.60 -3.17
CA LEU A 38 -8.45 -0.13 -2.61
C LEU A 38 -8.50 -0.09 -1.08
N ARG A 39 -7.41 0.28 -0.42
CA ARG A 39 -7.38 0.48 1.02
C ARG A 39 -7.44 1.96 1.36
N ASP A 40 -6.30 2.66 1.28
CA ASP A 40 -6.22 4.08 1.66
C ASP A 40 -7.08 4.96 0.75
N GLY A 41 -7.05 4.74 -0.54
CA GLY A 41 -7.86 5.50 -1.50
C GLY A 41 -9.34 5.33 -1.23
N ASN A 42 -9.79 4.10 -1.05
CA ASN A 42 -11.20 3.82 -0.74
C ASN A 42 -11.63 4.41 0.61
N GLN A 43 -10.77 4.38 1.61
CA GLN A 43 -11.05 4.97 2.92
C GLN A 43 -11.21 6.48 2.86
N ALA A 44 -10.57 7.14 1.91
CA ALA A 44 -10.64 8.57 1.73
C ALA A 44 -11.95 9.03 1.06
N LEU A 45 -12.70 8.12 0.46
CA LEU A 45 -13.97 8.45 -0.20
C LEU A 45 -15.06 8.69 0.84
N VAL A 46 -15.90 9.70 0.59
CA VAL A 46 -17.08 9.96 1.41
C VAL A 46 -18.04 8.78 1.35
N GLU A 47 -18.21 8.23 0.16
CA GLU A 47 -19.00 7.03 -0.09
C GLU A 47 -18.07 5.93 -0.62
N PRO A 48 -17.73 4.92 0.21
CA PRO A 48 -16.84 3.85 -0.22
C PRO A 48 -17.40 3.05 -1.38
N MET A 49 -16.50 2.44 -2.16
CA MET A 49 -16.89 1.61 -3.29
C MET A 49 -17.65 0.36 -2.83
N SER A 50 -18.63 -0.06 -3.65
CA SER A 50 -19.33 -1.32 -3.46
C SER A 50 -18.42 -2.51 -3.80
N LEU A 51 -18.89 -3.74 -3.47
CA LEU A 51 -18.17 -4.96 -3.80
C LEU A 51 -17.87 -5.07 -5.29
N ASP A 52 -18.86 -4.81 -6.13
CA ASP A 52 -18.72 -4.93 -7.59
C ASP A 52 -17.73 -3.90 -8.12
N GLU A 53 -17.80 -2.66 -7.65
CA GLU A 53 -16.87 -1.60 -8.03
C GLU A 53 -15.44 -1.95 -7.63
N LYS A 54 -15.24 -2.52 -6.45
CA LYS A 54 -13.93 -2.94 -5.97
C LYS A 54 -13.35 -4.07 -6.82
N LEU A 55 -14.17 -5.04 -7.19
CA LEU A 55 -13.74 -6.15 -8.05
C LEU A 55 -13.30 -5.64 -9.42
N GLU A 56 -14.06 -4.74 -10.00
CA GLU A 56 -13.73 -4.12 -11.28
C GLU A 56 -12.44 -3.31 -11.20
N PHE A 57 -12.28 -2.55 -10.12
CA PHE A 57 -11.08 -1.77 -9.89
C PHE A 57 -9.86 -2.66 -9.70
N PHE A 58 -10.00 -3.74 -8.94
CA PHE A 58 -8.92 -4.71 -8.75
C PHE A 58 -8.47 -5.31 -10.09
N GLN A 59 -9.42 -5.69 -10.92
CA GLN A 59 -9.12 -6.24 -12.24
C GLN A 59 -8.34 -5.23 -13.10
N MET A 60 -8.73 -3.97 -13.06
CA MET A 60 -8.03 -2.90 -13.77
C MET A 60 -6.59 -2.76 -13.28
N LEU A 61 -6.37 -2.82 -11.96
CA LEU A 61 -5.01 -2.73 -11.39
C LEU A 61 -4.14 -3.90 -11.84
N VAL A 62 -4.71 -5.09 -11.93
CA VAL A 62 -3.98 -6.27 -12.45
C VAL A 62 -3.62 -6.06 -13.92
N GLU A 63 -4.52 -5.55 -14.71
CA GLU A 63 -4.30 -5.28 -16.14
C GLU A 63 -3.23 -4.20 -16.36
N VAL A 64 -3.18 -3.19 -15.49
CA VAL A 64 -2.13 -2.15 -15.51
C VAL A 64 -0.76 -2.75 -15.23
N GLY A 65 -0.70 -3.82 -14.43
CA GLY A 65 0.54 -4.53 -14.16
C GLY A 65 1.09 -4.38 -12.76
N PHE A 66 0.29 -3.94 -11.79
CA PHE A 66 0.71 -3.90 -10.39
C PHE A 66 0.99 -5.33 -9.89
N LYS A 67 2.12 -5.51 -9.23
CA LYS A 67 2.53 -6.81 -8.66
C LYS A 67 2.05 -7.00 -7.23
N GLU A 68 1.85 -5.90 -6.52
CA GLU A 68 1.37 -5.89 -5.15
C GLU A 68 0.17 -4.94 -5.04
N ILE A 69 -0.89 -5.40 -4.41
CA ILE A 69 -2.12 -4.62 -4.25
C ILE A 69 -2.64 -4.81 -2.84
N GLU A 70 -2.76 -3.72 -2.07
CA GLU A 70 -3.43 -3.76 -0.78
C GLU A 70 -4.94 -3.72 -1.02
N ILE A 71 -5.66 -4.73 -0.53
CA ILE A 71 -7.08 -4.89 -0.80
C ILE A 71 -7.99 -4.38 0.30
N GLY A 72 -7.47 -4.17 1.51
CA GLY A 72 -8.24 -3.63 2.62
C GLY A 72 -8.09 -4.45 3.90
N PHE A 73 -8.91 -4.09 4.89
CA PHE A 73 -8.98 -4.79 6.17
C PHE A 73 -10.25 -5.62 6.24
N PRO A 74 -10.19 -6.97 6.24
CA PRO A 74 -11.40 -7.80 6.31
C PRO A 74 -12.25 -7.53 7.54
N ALA A 75 -11.62 -7.11 8.65
CA ALA A 75 -12.32 -6.84 9.90
C ALA A 75 -12.99 -5.46 9.95
N ALA A 76 -12.74 -4.57 8.97
CA ALA A 76 -13.25 -3.21 9.01
C ALA A 76 -14.75 -3.11 8.72
N SER A 77 -15.28 -3.95 7.84
CA SER A 77 -16.69 -3.98 7.47
C SER A 77 -17.03 -5.29 6.79
N GLU A 78 -18.33 -5.56 6.67
CA GLU A 78 -18.81 -6.72 5.94
C GLU A 78 -18.42 -6.67 4.46
N THR A 79 -18.51 -5.50 3.83
CA THR A 79 -18.10 -5.32 2.44
C THR A 79 -16.62 -5.64 2.24
N GLU A 80 -15.75 -5.19 3.15
CA GLU A 80 -14.34 -5.48 3.10
C GLU A 80 -14.05 -6.98 3.26
N TYR A 81 -14.76 -7.63 4.18
CA TYR A 81 -14.64 -9.07 4.38
C TYR A 81 -15.05 -9.83 3.13
N GLU A 82 -16.21 -9.49 2.54
CA GLU A 82 -16.72 -10.16 1.36
C GLU A 82 -15.80 -9.95 0.15
N PHE A 83 -15.23 -8.75 0.00
CA PHE A 83 -14.29 -8.47 -1.07
C PHE A 83 -13.04 -9.36 -0.95
N CYS A 84 -12.43 -9.41 0.21
CA CYS A 84 -11.26 -10.25 0.45
C CYS A 84 -11.59 -11.72 0.23
N ARG A 85 -12.74 -12.17 0.72
CA ARG A 85 -13.18 -13.55 0.58
C ARG A 85 -13.41 -13.92 -0.88
N THR A 86 -14.03 -13.04 -1.64
CA THR A 86 -14.30 -13.25 -3.07
C THR A 86 -12.99 -13.36 -3.86
N LEU A 87 -12.01 -12.52 -3.57
CA LEU A 87 -10.72 -12.60 -4.24
C LEU A 87 -10.00 -13.92 -3.96
N ILE A 88 -10.07 -14.40 -2.72
CA ILE A 88 -9.48 -15.68 -2.34
C ILE A 88 -10.17 -16.84 -3.09
N GLU A 89 -11.49 -16.85 -3.10
CA GLU A 89 -12.27 -17.90 -3.74
C GLU A 89 -12.09 -17.94 -5.26
N LEU A 90 -11.89 -16.78 -5.89
CA LEU A 90 -11.61 -16.70 -7.31
C LEU A 90 -10.16 -17.00 -7.65
N SER A 91 -9.33 -17.32 -6.64
CA SER A 91 -7.89 -17.57 -6.81
C SER A 91 -7.13 -16.41 -7.47
N LEU A 92 -7.64 -15.20 -7.30
CA LEU A 92 -7.02 -14.01 -7.87
C LEU A 92 -5.83 -13.51 -7.06
N ILE A 93 -5.73 -13.96 -5.80
CA ILE A 93 -4.64 -13.57 -4.92
C ILE A 93 -4.06 -14.80 -4.22
N HIS A 94 -2.79 -14.69 -3.85
CA HIS A 94 -2.11 -15.62 -2.95
C HIS A 94 -1.82 -14.89 -1.64
N ILE A 95 -2.27 -15.48 -0.56
CA ILE A 95 -2.00 -14.92 0.77
C ILE A 95 -0.77 -15.60 1.36
#